data_00abe176746c80b35665ea6a44c0c690
#
_entry.id   00abe176746c80b35665ea6a44c0c690
#
_cell.length_a   1.000
_cell.length_b   1.000
_cell.length_c   1.000
_cell.angle_alpha   90.00
_cell.angle_beta   90.00
_cell.angle_gamma   90.00
#
_symmetry.space_group_name_H-M   'P 1'
#
loop_
_entity.id
_entity.type
_entity.pdbx_description
1 polymer ?
#
loop_
_entity_poly.entity_id
_entity_poly.type
_entity_poly.pdbx_seq_one_letter_code
_entity_poly.pdbx_strand_id
1 'polypeptide(L)'
;MVSSHGYINSQVPTVLYCEKEYDLLPGACYGPIIRNVYIIECCVEGYGSVIINEKEFPVTPGDCYVLFPGDTIVHTADLTQPRKGYWCAVDGLDLGFIFKEAGICSRFPFAPKELFDELCSCVQKMVNEWGKGDAGESLRETSYLYEFLGILMRNKKASVYDDRIERAIGLMETKYHEYLSIGQIAREVGLERSYFSVLFKEKTTLSPHKYLTSLRIRKACDLMEKEHCSINEAAIATGLDPCNFARIFKRTTGKTPSEYYKSS
;
A
#
# COMPACT_ATOMS: atom_id res chain seq x y z
N MET A 1 13.30 3.25 -23.73
CA MET A 1 14.07 4.36 -23.08
C MET A 1 13.06 5.16 -22.29
N VAL A 2 13.03 5.02 -20.98
CA VAL A 2 12.16 5.83 -20.10
C VAL A 2 12.86 7.18 -19.97
N SER A 3 12.24 8.23 -20.53
CA SER A 3 12.74 9.60 -20.39
C SER A 3 12.65 9.99 -18.90
N SER A 4 13.73 10.57 -18.40
CA SER A 4 13.84 11.15 -17.07
C SER A 4 12.92 12.37 -16.96
N HIS A 5 11.62 12.15 -16.76
CA HIS A 5 10.74 13.22 -16.31
C HIS A 5 10.96 13.36 -14.80
N GLY A 6 11.43 14.54 -14.40
CA GLY A 6 11.67 14.86 -13.00
C GLY A 6 10.39 14.64 -12.18
N TYR A 7 10.59 14.25 -10.92
CA TYR A 7 9.52 14.04 -9.95
C TYR A 7 8.60 15.27 -9.91
N ILE A 8 7.44 15.15 -10.56
CA ILE A 8 6.38 16.14 -10.44
C ILE A 8 5.57 15.68 -9.24
N ASN A 9 5.78 16.31 -8.10
CA ASN A 9 4.91 16.17 -6.93
C ASN A 9 3.63 16.92 -7.29
N SER A 10 2.74 16.29 -8.04
CA SER A 10 1.52 16.91 -8.53
C SER A 10 0.58 17.17 -7.35
N GLN A 11 0.15 18.43 -7.19
CA GLN A 11 -0.84 18.78 -6.17
C GLN A 11 -2.24 18.22 -6.49
N VAL A 12 -2.50 17.90 -7.75
CA VAL A 12 -3.77 17.35 -8.24
C VAL A 12 -3.56 15.97 -8.85
N PRO A 13 -4.55 15.07 -8.82
CA PRO A 13 -4.49 13.80 -9.52
C PRO A 13 -4.16 14.00 -11.01
N THR A 14 -3.12 13.34 -11.50
CA THR A 14 -2.60 13.50 -12.85
C THR A 14 -2.16 12.15 -13.39
N VAL A 15 -2.40 11.91 -14.68
CA VAL A 15 -1.90 10.74 -15.41
C VAL A 15 -0.47 11.04 -15.88
N LEU A 16 0.46 10.15 -15.58
CA LEU A 16 1.88 10.30 -15.90
C LEU A 16 2.32 9.44 -17.10
N TYR A 17 1.70 8.30 -17.26
CA TYR A 17 2.00 7.33 -18.30
C TYR A 17 0.88 6.31 -18.43
N CYS A 18 0.57 5.91 -19.66
CA CYS A 18 -0.38 4.83 -19.96
C CYS A 18 0.20 3.90 -21.01
N GLU A 19 -0.15 2.62 -20.94
CA GLU A 19 0.24 1.65 -21.94
C GLU A 19 -0.95 0.78 -22.37
N LYS A 20 -1.06 0.60 -23.70
CA LYS A 20 -1.98 -0.36 -24.30
C LYS A 20 -1.40 -1.74 -24.07
N GLU A 21 -2.16 -2.65 -23.53
CA GLU A 21 -1.86 -4.08 -23.42
C GLU A 21 -0.41 -4.40 -23.03
N TYR A 22 -0.18 -4.79 -21.80
CA TYR A 22 1.06 -5.49 -21.49
C TYR A 22 0.88 -6.98 -21.84
N ASP A 23 1.60 -7.41 -22.84
CA ASP A 23 1.74 -8.84 -23.16
C ASP A 23 2.91 -9.40 -22.35
N LEU A 24 2.62 -9.95 -21.19
CA LEU A 24 3.62 -10.74 -20.50
C LEU A 24 3.81 -12.05 -21.25
N LEU A 25 5.07 -12.42 -21.53
CA LEU A 25 5.36 -13.73 -22.11
C LEU A 25 4.90 -14.86 -21.18
N PRO A 26 4.49 -16.03 -21.73
CA PRO A 26 4.14 -17.18 -20.91
C PRO A 26 5.20 -17.51 -19.87
N GLY A 27 4.80 -17.61 -18.59
CA GLY A 27 5.70 -17.87 -17.47
C GLY A 27 6.64 -16.73 -17.11
N ALA A 28 6.47 -15.55 -17.69
CA ALA A 28 7.32 -14.41 -17.37
C ALA A 28 7.18 -13.99 -15.89
N CYS A 29 8.31 -13.59 -15.33
CA CYS A 29 8.39 -12.98 -14.02
C CYS A 29 9.10 -11.63 -14.17
N TYR A 30 8.43 -10.55 -13.81
CA TYR A 30 8.95 -9.19 -13.93
C TYR A 30 9.00 -8.51 -12.56
N GLY A 31 10.17 -8.15 -12.13
CA GLY A 31 10.45 -7.56 -10.83
C GLY A 31 11.62 -8.28 -10.12
N PRO A 32 11.92 -7.95 -8.85
CA PRO A 32 11.22 -6.93 -8.03
C PRO A 32 11.47 -5.50 -8.53
N ILE A 33 10.42 -4.70 -8.53
CA ILE A 33 10.47 -3.27 -8.86
C ILE A 33 9.83 -2.45 -7.75
N ILE A 34 10.34 -1.22 -7.58
CA ILE A 34 9.75 -0.22 -6.69
C ILE A 34 9.44 1.01 -7.55
N ARG A 35 8.22 1.53 -7.41
CA ARG A 35 7.78 2.76 -8.08
C ARG A 35 7.44 3.81 -7.02
N ASN A 36 7.62 5.08 -7.38
CA ASN A 36 7.26 6.21 -6.51
C ASN A 36 5.94 6.88 -6.92
N VAL A 37 5.13 6.16 -7.68
CA VAL A 37 3.83 6.59 -8.19
C VAL A 37 2.82 5.47 -8.01
N TYR A 38 1.52 5.81 -8.08
CA TYR A 38 0.47 4.81 -8.12
C TYR A 38 0.38 4.18 -9.50
N ILE A 39 0.14 2.87 -9.56
CA ILE A 39 -0.16 2.17 -10.81
C ILE A 39 -1.56 1.58 -10.68
N ILE A 40 -2.42 1.89 -11.64
CA ILE A 40 -3.74 1.28 -11.78
C ILE A 40 -3.64 0.25 -12.90
N GLU A 41 -4.01 -0.98 -12.61
CA GLU A 41 -3.98 -2.09 -13.58
C GLU A 41 -5.36 -2.76 -13.68
N CYS A 42 -5.76 -3.10 -14.92
CA CYS A 42 -6.96 -3.85 -15.23
C CYS A 42 -6.59 -5.11 -16.00
N CYS A 43 -6.92 -6.29 -15.48
CA CYS A 43 -6.73 -7.57 -16.18
C CYS A 43 -7.97 -7.89 -17.02
N VAL A 44 -7.82 -7.92 -18.35
CA VAL A 44 -8.93 -8.20 -19.29
C VAL A 44 -8.96 -9.67 -19.67
N GLU A 45 -7.80 -10.28 -19.88
CA GLU A 45 -7.64 -11.67 -20.31
C GLU A 45 -6.50 -12.34 -19.57
N GLY A 46 -6.52 -13.68 -19.55
CA GLY A 46 -5.44 -14.51 -19.03
C GLY A 46 -5.31 -14.47 -17.51
N TYR A 47 -4.23 -15.05 -16.99
CA TYR A 47 -4.04 -15.31 -15.57
C TYR A 47 -2.59 -15.00 -15.16
N GLY A 48 -2.38 -14.81 -13.88
CA GLY A 48 -1.08 -14.60 -13.28
C GLY A 48 -1.19 -14.24 -11.81
N SER A 49 -0.15 -13.63 -11.27
CA SER A 49 -0.18 -13.05 -9.94
C SER A 49 0.57 -11.73 -9.87
N VAL A 50 0.30 -10.97 -8.83
CA VAL A 50 1.12 -9.83 -8.40
C VAL A 50 1.57 -10.10 -6.96
N ILE A 51 2.87 -10.00 -6.70
CA ILE A 51 3.45 -10.11 -5.37
C ILE A 51 3.72 -8.68 -4.90
N ILE A 52 3.09 -8.28 -3.80
CA ILE A 52 3.25 -6.94 -3.20
C ILE A 52 3.80 -7.12 -1.80
N ASN A 53 5.01 -6.59 -1.53
CA ASN A 53 5.67 -6.70 -0.23
C ASN A 53 5.66 -8.14 0.30
N GLU A 54 6.13 -9.10 -0.52
CA GLU A 54 6.21 -10.54 -0.24
C GLU A 54 4.85 -11.28 -0.19
N LYS A 55 3.73 -10.58 -0.31
CA LYS A 55 2.40 -11.21 -0.35
C LYS A 55 1.94 -11.38 -1.78
N GLU A 56 1.63 -12.63 -2.14
CA GLU A 56 1.10 -12.98 -3.46
C GLU A 56 -0.41 -12.83 -3.54
N PHE A 57 -0.87 -12.26 -4.65
CA PHE A 57 -2.28 -12.11 -5.01
C PHE A 57 -2.49 -12.66 -6.41
N PRO A 58 -3.40 -13.65 -6.59
CA PRO A 58 -3.78 -14.10 -7.92
C PRO A 58 -4.49 -12.98 -8.68
N VAL A 59 -4.21 -12.88 -9.97
CA VAL A 59 -4.82 -11.92 -10.90
C VAL A 59 -5.54 -12.69 -12.00
N THR A 60 -6.81 -12.37 -12.19
CA THR A 60 -7.72 -13.02 -13.13
C THR A 60 -8.50 -11.99 -13.94
N PRO A 61 -9.11 -12.37 -15.08
CA PRO A 61 -9.98 -11.45 -15.83
C PRO A 61 -11.06 -10.83 -14.94
N GLY A 62 -11.28 -9.54 -15.10
CA GLY A 62 -12.21 -8.77 -14.27
C GLY A 62 -11.58 -8.22 -12.98
N ASP A 63 -10.27 -8.35 -12.78
CA ASP A 63 -9.58 -7.71 -11.67
C ASP A 63 -9.05 -6.32 -12.07
N CYS A 64 -9.40 -5.31 -11.28
CA CYS A 64 -8.80 -3.98 -11.29
C CYS A 64 -8.12 -3.75 -9.95
N TYR A 65 -6.86 -3.34 -9.94
CA TYR A 65 -6.09 -3.16 -8.71
C TYR A 65 -5.14 -1.97 -8.79
N VAL A 66 -4.72 -1.52 -7.61
CA VAL A 66 -3.83 -0.37 -7.44
C VAL A 66 -2.57 -0.77 -6.70
N LEU A 67 -1.42 -0.45 -7.27
CA LEU A 67 -0.10 -0.58 -6.64
C LEU A 67 0.30 0.77 -6.06
N PHE A 68 0.89 0.76 -4.88
CA PHE A 68 1.16 1.97 -4.12
C PHE A 68 2.64 2.38 -4.21
N PRO A 69 2.95 3.68 -4.11
CA PRO A 69 4.32 4.16 -4.04
C PRO A 69 5.11 3.48 -2.91
N GLY A 70 6.32 3.04 -3.22
CA GLY A 70 7.22 2.38 -2.27
C GLY A 70 6.99 0.88 -2.07
N ASP A 71 5.92 0.30 -2.64
CA ASP A 71 5.75 -1.15 -2.62
C ASP A 71 6.81 -1.86 -3.47
N THR A 72 7.29 -3.00 -2.97
CA THR A 72 8.09 -3.93 -3.77
C THR A 72 7.15 -4.86 -4.53
N ILE A 73 7.23 -4.83 -5.86
CA ILE A 73 6.27 -5.47 -6.76
C ILE A 73 6.97 -6.50 -7.64
N VAL A 74 6.38 -7.69 -7.73
CA VAL A 74 6.75 -8.71 -8.74
C VAL A 74 5.49 -9.14 -9.48
N HIS A 75 5.52 -9.10 -10.81
CA HIS A 75 4.45 -9.60 -11.66
C HIS A 75 4.81 -10.98 -12.19
N THR A 76 3.85 -11.91 -12.19
CA THR A 76 4.00 -13.20 -12.85
C THR A 76 2.88 -13.40 -13.87
N ALA A 77 3.16 -14.19 -14.89
CA ALA A 77 2.20 -14.58 -15.90
C ALA A 77 2.04 -16.11 -15.94
N ASP A 78 0.81 -16.58 -16.22
CA ASP A 78 0.54 -18.00 -16.42
C ASP A 78 1.35 -18.56 -17.60
N LEU A 79 1.72 -19.84 -17.55
CA LEU A 79 2.50 -20.51 -18.57
C LEU A 79 1.75 -20.72 -19.88
N THR A 80 0.43 -20.78 -19.84
CA THR A 80 -0.44 -21.15 -20.97
C THR A 80 -1.34 -20.01 -21.42
N GLN A 81 -1.79 -19.21 -20.48
CA GLN A 81 -2.71 -18.10 -20.69
C GLN A 81 -2.20 -16.85 -19.94
N PRO A 82 -1.11 -16.23 -20.40
CA PRO A 82 -0.55 -15.05 -19.77
C PRO A 82 -1.56 -13.91 -19.74
N ARG A 83 -1.56 -13.15 -18.66
CA ARG A 83 -2.49 -12.04 -18.46
C ARG A 83 -2.22 -10.90 -19.42
N LYS A 84 -3.33 -10.25 -19.84
CA LYS A 84 -3.34 -9.06 -20.68
C LYS A 84 -4.26 -8.00 -20.08
N GLY A 85 -3.94 -6.75 -20.31
CA GLY A 85 -4.78 -5.69 -19.79
C GLY A 85 -4.26 -4.29 -20.10
N TYR A 86 -4.72 -3.34 -19.32
CA TYR A 86 -4.37 -1.93 -19.42
C TYR A 86 -3.80 -1.45 -18.10
N TRP A 87 -2.86 -0.54 -18.19
CA TRP A 87 -2.36 0.10 -16.99
C TRP A 87 -2.04 1.58 -17.21
N CYS A 88 -2.09 2.34 -16.14
CA CYS A 88 -1.64 3.72 -16.12
C CYS A 88 -0.91 4.04 -14.81
N ALA A 89 0.12 4.88 -14.93
CA ALA A 89 0.80 5.49 -13.81
C ALA A 89 0.13 6.82 -13.48
N VAL A 90 -0.20 7.05 -12.23
CA VAL A 90 -0.85 8.27 -11.77
C VAL A 90 -0.17 8.81 -10.51
N ASP A 91 -0.23 10.12 -10.29
CA ASP A 91 0.28 10.79 -9.10
C ASP A 91 -0.65 11.91 -8.66
N GLY A 92 -0.58 12.28 -7.38
CA GLY A 92 -1.36 13.37 -6.78
C GLY A 92 -1.51 13.21 -5.29
N LEU A 93 -1.52 14.34 -4.55
CA LEU A 93 -1.52 14.35 -3.08
C LEU A 93 -2.70 13.60 -2.46
N ASP A 94 -3.87 13.68 -3.06
CA ASP A 94 -5.10 13.12 -2.48
C ASP A 94 -5.37 11.66 -2.90
N LEU A 95 -4.60 11.08 -3.83
CA LEU A 95 -4.85 9.73 -4.34
C LEU A 95 -4.79 8.68 -3.25
N GLY A 96 -3.79 8.75 -2.36
CA GLY A 96 -3.67 7.81 -1.25
C GLY A 96 -4.86 7.85 -0.30
N PHE A 97 -5.37 9.05 -0.04
CA PHE A 97 -6.58 9.23 0.76
C PHE A 97 -7.81 8.65 0.04
N ILE A 98 -8.00 8.97 -1.25
CA ILE A 98 -9.16 8.50 -2.03
C ILE A 98 -9.16 6.97 -2.15
N PHE A 99 -8.03 6.35 -2.49
CA PHE A 99 -7.93 4.89 -2.56
C PHE A 99 -8.21 4.23 -1.21
N LYS A 100 -7.67 4.80 -0.12
CA LYS A 100 -7.93 4.31 1.22
C LYS A 100 -9.42 4.42 1.59
N GLU A 101 -10.06 5.53 1.29
CA GLU A 101 -11.50 5.73 1.50
C GLU A 101 -12.35 4.76 0.66
N ALA A 102 -11.87 4.35 -0.52
CA ALA A 102 -12.49 3.31 -1.34
C ALA A 102 -12.17 1.87 -0.84
N GLY A 103 -11.38 1.74 0.24
CA GLY A 103 -10.99 0.44 0.81
C GLY A 103 -9.82 -0.23 0.10
N ILE A 104 -9.07 0.51 -0.74
CA ILE A 104 -7.94 -0.01 -1.51
C ILE A 104 -6.63 0.43 -0.84
N CYS A 105 -5.73 -0.52 -0.61
CA CYS A 105 -4.38 -0.29 -0.07
C CYS A 105 -3.46 -1.45 -0.46
N SER A 106 -2.14 -1.34 -0.25
CA SER A 106 -1.16 -2.39 -0.59
C SER A 106 -1.51 -3.79 -0.06
N ARG A 107 -2.28 -3.86 1.01
CA ARG A 107 -2.72 -5.12 1.62
C ARG A 107 -3.99 -5.68 1.00
N PHE A 108 -4.83 -4.81 0.42
CA PHE A 108 -6.09 -5.10 -0.28
C PHE A 108 -6.13 -4.24 -1.55
N PRO A 109 -5.34 -4.62 -2.58
CA PRO A 109 -5.13 -3.74 -3.73
C PRO A 109 -6.29 -3.74 -4.74
N PHE A 110 -7.22 -4.70 -4.65
CA PHE A 110 -8.27 -4.90 -5.65
C PHE A 110 -9.48 -4.02 -5.40
N ALA A 111 -9.99 -3.43 -6.47
CA ALA A 111 -11.33 -2.85 -6.51
C ALA A 111 -12.41 -3.95 -6.51
N PRO A 112 -13.64 -3.64 -6.10
CA PRO A 112 -14.77 -4.58 -6.23
C PRO A 112 -14.97 -5.02 -7.67
N LYS A 113 -15.13 -6.33 -7.91
CA LYS A 113 -15.29 -6.89 -9.28
C LYS A 113 -16.51 -6.36 -10.03
N GLU A 114 -17.57 -6.03 -9.33
CA GLU A 114 -18.78 -5.44 -9.90
C GLU A 114 -18.55 -4.06 -10.54
N LEU A 115 -17.42 -3.40 -10.25
CA LEU A 115 -17.05 -2.12 -10.84
C LEU A 115 -16.11 -2.25 -12.04
N PHE A 116 -15.66 -3.46 -12.34
CA PHE A 116 -14.60 -3.70 -13.31
C PHE A 116 -14.86 -3.02 -14.66
N ASP A 117 -16.03 -3.20 -15.24
CA ASP A 117 -16.35 -2.70 -16.58
C ASP A 117 -16.26 -1.16 -16.63
N GLU A 118 -16.81 -0.48 -15.62
CA GLU A 118 -16.77 0.98 -15.53
C GLU A 118 -15.33 1.48 -15.28
N LEU A 119 -14.59 0.86 -14.37
CA LEU A 119 -13.21 1.23 -14.04
C LEU A 119 -12.26 0.95 -15.22
N CYS A 120 -12.39 -0.22 -15.84
CA CYS A 120 -11.60 -0.60 -17.02
C CYS A 120 -11.87 0.34 -18.20
N SER A 121 -13.12 0.75 -18.41
CA SER A 121 -13.48 1.75 -19.42
C SER A 121 -12.75 3.08 -19.21
N CYS A 122 -12.64 3.56 -17.97
CA CYS A 122 -11.88 4.76 -17.66
C CYS A 122 -10.39 4.61 -17.99
N VAL A 123 -9.78 3.46 -17.61
CA VAL A 123 -8.37 3.18 -17.90
C VAL A 123 -8.16 3.10 -19.42
N GLN A 124 -9.04 2.43 -20.17
CA GLN A 124 -8.99 2.37 -21.64
C GLN A 124 -9.08 3.76 -22.28
N LYS A 125 -9.95 4.63 -21.78
CA LYS A 125 -10.06 6.02 -22.26
C LYS A 125 -8.74 6.78 -22.03
N MET A 126 -8.12 6.66 -20.85
CA MET A 126 -6.82 7.27 -20.56
C MET A 126 -5.74 6.75 -21.53
N VAL A 127 -5.65 5.43 -21.69
CA VAL A 127 -4.71 4.79 -22.64
C VAL A 127 -4.94 5.25 -24.09
N ASN A 128 -6.18 5.41 -24.51
CA ASN A 128 -6.52 5.87 -25.87
C ASN A 128 -6.25 7.35 -26.11
N GLU A 129 -6.23 8.17 -25.07
CA GLU A 129 -5.83 9.58 -25.16
C GLU A 129 -4.32 9.76 -25.15
N TRP A 130 -3.61 8.90 -24.41
CA TRP A 130 -2.16 8.99 -24.22
C TRP A 130 -1.38 9.04 -25.53
N GLY A 131 -0.53 10.04 -25.67
CA GLY A 131 0.36 10.19 -26.82
C GLY A 131 -0.28 10.82 -28.06
N LYS A 132 -1.49 11.41 -27.96
CA LYS A 132 -2.10 12.18 -29.07
C LYS A 132 -1.38 13.49 -29.36
N GLY A 133 -0.73 14.09 -28.36
CA GLY A 133 0.10 15.28 -28.48
C GLY A 133 -0.66 16.59 -28.71
N ASP A 134 -1.98 16.61 -28.52
CA ASP A 134 -2.75 17.83 -28.59
C ASP A 134 -2.85 18.58 -27.26
N ALA A 135 -3.15 19.87 -27.27
CA ALA A 135 -3.18 20.71 -26.08
C ALA A 135 -4.22 20.32 -25.01
N GLY A 136 -5.17 19.46 -25.36
CA GLY A 136 -6.23 19.01 -24.46
C GLY A 136 -5.99 17.60 -23.89
N GLU A 137 -4.97 16.89 -24.35
CA GLU A 137 -4.68 15.49 -23.98
C GLU A 137 -4.65 15.30 -22.46
N SER A 138 -3.79 16.00 -21.77
CA SER A 138 -3.64 15.88 -20.31
C SER A 138 -4.92 16.21 -19.52
N LEU A 139 -5.74 17.14 -20.00
CA LEU A 139 -7.02 17.47 -19.38
C LEU A 139 -8.04 16.35 -19.55
N ARG A 140 -8.08 15.70 -20.73
CA ARG A 140 -8.98 14.58 -20.98
C ARG A 140 -8.57 13.36 -20.16
N GLU A 141 -7.28 13.03 -20.14
CA GLU A 141 -6.75 11.95 -19.28
C GLU A 141 -7.08 12.18 -17.81
N THR A 142 -6.83 13.38 -17.32
CA THR A 142 -7.17 13.76 -15.94
C THR A 142 -8.67 13.66 -15.69
N SER A 143 -9.53 14.02 -16.65
CA SER A 143 -10.97 13.88 -16.51
C SER A 143 -11.41 12.42 -16.35
N TYR A 144 -10.81 11.50 -17.09
CA TYR A 144 -11.08 10.07 -16.96
C TYR A 144 -10.52 9.47 -15.65
N LEU A 145 -9.40 9.99 -15.15
CA LEU A 145 -8.91 9.65 -13.82
C LEU A 145 -9.91 10.08 -12.74
N TYR A 146 -10.44 11.30 -12.80
CA TYR A 146 -11.48 11.75 -11.88
C TYR A 146 -12.78 10.94 -12.01
N GLU A 147 -13.17 10.53 -13.21
CA GLU A 147 -14.29 9.60 -13.45
C GLU A 147 -14.05 8.28 -12.72
N PHE A 148 -12.85 7.68 -12.88
CA PHE A 148 -12.42 6.46 -12.19
C PHE A 148 -12.52 6.59 -10.67
N LEU A 149 -11.95 7.66 -10.11
CA LEU A 149 -12.00 7.93 -8.67
C LEU A 149 -13.45 8.13 -8.18
N GLY A 150 -14.29 8.82 -8.97
CA GLY A 150 -15.71 9.02 -8.68
C GLY A 150 -16.50 7.71 -8.65
N ILE A 151 -16.19 6.76 -9.55
CA ILE A 151 -16.79 5.40 -9.55
C ILE A 151 -16.43 4.65 -8.27
N LEU A 152 -15.15 4.67 -7.88
CA LEU A 152 -14.71 4.06 -6.63
C LEU A 152 -15.46 4.64 -5.42
N MET A 153 -15.59 5.96 -5.36
CA MET A 153 -16.24 6.65 -4.23
C MET A 153 -17.75 6.49 -4.22
N ARG A 154 -18.43 6.38 -5.39
CA ARG A 154 -19.87 6.15 -5.50
C ARG A 154 -20.29 4.82 -4.87
N ASN A 155 -19.49 3.79 -5.08
CA ASN A 155 -19.70 2.47 -4.53
C ASN A 155 -19.08 2.28 -3.13
N LYS A 156 -18.76 3.38 -2.48
CA LYS A 156 -18.49 3.35 -1.05
C LYS A 156 -19.74 2.80 -0.33
N LYS A 157 -20.04 1.50 -0.49
CA LYS A 157 -20.82 0.75 0.51
C LYS A 157 -20.09 1.04 1.79
N ALA A 158 -20.80 1.52 2.83
CA ALA A 158 -20.26 1.78 4.16
C ALA A 158 -19.19 0.72 4.41
N SER A 159 -17.95 1.12 4.26
CA SER A 159 -16.88 0.18 3.93
C SER A 159 -16.90 -0.88 5.01
N VAL A 160 -16.92 -2.15 4.63
CA VAL A 160 -16.54 -3.27 5.49
C VAL A 160 -15.06 -3.11 5.94
N TYR A 161 -14.40 -2.06 5.47
CA TYR A 161 -13.22 -1.50 6.06
C TYR A 161 -13.65 -0.91 7.39
N ASP A 162 -13.42 -1.67 8.42
CA ASP A 162 -13.67 -1.22 9.77
C ASP A 162 -12.70 -0.07 10.05
N ASP A 163 -13.17 1.17 9.82
CA ASP A 163 -12.46 2.43 10.08
C ASP A 163 -11.82 2.43 11.49
N ARG A 164 -12.40 1.63 12.39
CA ARG A 164 -11.91 1.44 13.74
C ARG A 164 -10.52 0.81 13.79
N ILE A 165 -10.17 -0.08 12.88
CA ILE A 165 -8.82 -0.69 12.84
C ILE A 165 -7.80 0.32 12.30
N GLU A 166 -8.14 1.10 11.27
CA GLU A 166 -7.28 2.17 10.77
C GLU A 166 -7.08 3.26 11.82
N ARG A 167 -8.14 3.64 12.52
CA ARG A 167 -8.05 4.57 13.67
C ARG A 167 -7.17 4.01 14.78
N ALA A 168 -7.26 2.72 15.06
CA ALA A 168 -6.39 2.05 16.03
C ALA A 168 -4.92 2.07 15.59
N ILE A 169 -4.64 1.85 14.31
CA ILE A 169 -3.29 1.95 13.73
C ILE A 169 -2.78 3.39 13.88
N GLY A 170 -3.56 4.39 13.48
CA GLY A 170 -3.21 5.80 13.63
C GLY A 170 -2.94 6.20 15.10
N LEU A 171 -3.73 5.68 16.05
CA LEU A 171 -3.47 5.86 17.48
C LEU A 171 -2.15 5.22 17.91
N MET A 172 -1.83 4.02 17.41
CA MET A 172 -0.55 3.37 17.71
C MET A 172 0.61 4.16 17.12
N GLU A 173 0.48 4.67 15.89
CA GLU A 173 1.53 5.44 15.19
C GLU A 173 1.80 6.80 15.82
N THR A 174 0.78 7.46 16.37
CA THR A 174 0.93 8.77 17.03
C THR A 174 1.37 8.66 18.48
N LYS A 175 0.92 7.62 19.19
CA LYS A 175 1.12 7.46 20.64
C LYS A 175 1.99 6.25 21.02
N TYR A 176 2.80 5.71 20.07
CA TYR A 176 3.64 4.53 20.35
C TYR A 176 4.58 4.69 21.54
N HIS A 177 5.02 5.92 21.82
CA HIS A 177 5.93 6.25 22.91
C HIS A 177 5.24 6.28 24.30
N GLU A 178 3.91 6.36 24.34
CA GLU A 178 3.14 6.38 25.57
C GLU A 178 2.85 4.95 26.08
N TYR A 179 2.40 4.84 27.34
CA TYR A 179 1.88 3.59 27.86
C TYR A 179 0.50 3.30 27.25
N LEU A 180 0.48 2.53 26.17
CA LEU A 180 -0.73 2.10 25.46
C LEU A 180 -1.05 0.63 25.77
N SER A 181 -2.15 0.38 26.46
CA SER A 181 -2.69 -0.98 26.56
C SER A 181 -3.63 -1.27 25.38
N ILE A 182 -3.66 -2.53 24.95
CA ILE A 182 -4.56 -2.97 23.87
C ILE A 182 -6.04 -2.75 24.23
N GLY A 183 -6.38 -2.85 25.52
CA GLY A 183 -7.74 -2.54 26.01
C GLY A 183 -8.10 -1.06 25.92
N GLN A 184 -7.15 -0.14 26.08
CA GLN A 184 -7.37 1.29 25.86
C GLN A 184 -7.61 1.57 24.37
N ILE A 185 -6.75 1.04 23.49
CA ILE A 185 -6.90 1.21 22.03
C ILE A 185 -8.27 0.69 21.56
N ALA A 186 -8.66 -0.51 22.01
CA ALA A 186 -9.97 -1.09 21.68
C ALA A 186 -11.13 -0.17 22.09
N ARG A 187 -11.09 0.39 23.31
CA ARG A 187 -12.11 1.33 23.81
C ARG A 187 -12.14 2.64 23.00
N GLU A 188 -10.98 3.20 22.67
CA GLU A 188 -10.88 4.43 21.86
C GLU A 188 -11.52 4.28 20.47
N VAL A 189 -11.50 3.05 19.94
CA VAL A 189 -12.14 2.77 18.63
C VAL A 189 -13.53 2.15 18.77
N GLY A 190 -14.09 2.10 20.00
CA GLY A 190 -15.45 1.62 20.26
C GLY A 190 -15.64 0.11 20.08
N LEU A 191 -14.60 -0.69 20.37
CA LEU A 191 -14.64 -2.15 20.27
C LEU A 191 -14.38 -2.83 21.62
N GLU A 192 -14.99 -4.00 21.80
CA GLU A 192 -14.61 -4.92 22.87
C GLU A 192 -13.21 -5.49 22.57
N ARG A 193 -12.37 -5.66 23.59
CA ARG A 193 -10.95 -6.04 23.49
C ARG A 193 -10.73 -7.35 22.70
N SER A 194 -11.56 -8.37 22.97
CA SER A 194 -11.40 -9.69 22.32
C SER A 194 -11.75 -9.59 20.84
N TYR A 195 -12.88 -8.96 20.54
CA TYR A 195 -13.31 -8.71 19.15
C TYR A 195 -12.31 -7.83 18.41
N PHE A 196 -11.83 -6.74 19.00
CA PHE A 196 -10.76 -5.91 18.45
C PHE A 196 -9.53 -6.73 18.09
N SER A 197 -9.07 -7.63 18.98
CA SER A 197 -7.86 -8.42 18.76
C SER A 197 -8.00 -9.40 17.59
N VAL A 198 -9.18 -10.01 17.43
CA VAL A 198 -9.50 -10.88 16.29
C VAL A 198 -9.54 -10.06 15.00
N LEU A 199 -10.36 -9.02 14.97
CA LEU A 199 -10.54 -8.15 13.79
C LEU A 199 -9.23 -7.50 13.36
N PHE A 200 -8.43 -6.99 14.31
CA PHE A 200 -7.13 -6.40 14.04
C PHE A 200 -6.17 -7.42 13.42
N LYS A 201 -6.15 -8.68 13.94
CA LYS A 201 -5.30 -9.73 13.38
C LYS A 201 -5.74 -10.14 11.98
N GLU A 202 -7.04 -10.24 11.74
CA GLU A 202 -7.57 -10.52 10.38
C GLU A 202 -7.16 -9.44 9.39
N LYS A 203 -7.24 -8.17 9.80
CA LYS A 203 -6.90 -7.02 8.94
C LYS A 203 -5.41 -6.77 8.80
N THR A 204 -4.59 -7.04 9.85
CA THR A 204 -3.17 -6.69 9.86
C THR A 204 -2.23 -7.89 9.80
N THR A 205 -2.76 -9.14 9.81
CA THR A 205 -2.03 -10.41 9.97
C THR A 205 -1.29 -10.54 11.31
N LEU A 206 -1.10 -9.44 12.04
CA LEU A 206 -0.45 -9.40 13.34
C LEU A 206 -1.45 -9.14 14.47
N SER A 207 -1.23 -9.74 15.65
CA SER A 207 -1.99 -9.29 16.81
C SER A 207 -1.67 -7.83 17.16
N PRO A 208 -2.60 -7.06 17.75
CA PRO A 208 -2.37 -5.65 18.10
C PRO A 208 -1.09 -5.43 18.91
N HIS A 209 -0.81 -6.32 19.87
CA HIS A 209 0.42 -6.26 20.67
C HIS A 209 1.69 -6.47 19.84
N LYS A 210 1.68 -7.45 18.90
CA LYS A 210 2.82 -7.67 18.02
C LYS A 210 3.04 -6.49 17.08
N TYR A 211 1.96 -5.92 16.56
CA TYR A 211 2.01 -4.73 15.71
C TYR A 211 2.65 -3.54 16.42
N LEU A 212 2.14 -3.18 17.61
CA LEU A 212 2.67 -2.07 18.43
C LEU A 212 4.15 -2.31 18.79
N THR A 213 4.50 -3.54 19.14
CA THR A 213 5.88 -3.90 19.47
C THR A 213 6.80 -3.72 18.25
N SER A 214 6.40 -4.21 17.08
CA SER A 214 7.17 -4.06 15.83
C SER A 214 7.31 -2.59 15.41
N LEU A 215 6.25 -1.79 15.59
CA LEU A 215 6.29 -0.34 15.36
C LEU A 215 7.34 0.34 16.26
N ARG A 216 7.31 0.06 17.56
CA ARG A 216 8.28 0.61 18.52
C ARG A 216 9.71 0.24 18.21
N ILE A 217 9.97 -1.02 17.83
CA ILE A 217 11.31 -1.48 17.44
C ILE A 217 11.77 -0.77 16.17
N ARG A 218 10.92 -0.61 15.15
CA ARG A 218 11.26 0.15 13.94
C ARG A 218 11.61 1.61 14.26
N LYS A 219 10.82 2.26 15.11
CA LYS A 219 11.12 3.63 15.57
C LYS A 219 12.41 3.70 16.39
N ALA A 220 12.73 2.69 17.19
CA ALA A 220 14.00 2.61 17.89
C ALA A 220 15.19 2.47 16.94
N CYS A 221 15.06 1.68 15.85
CA CYS A 221 16.07 1.62 14.79
C CYS A 221 16.28 3.00 14.14
N ASP A 222 15.18 3.67 13.76
CA ASP A 222 15.25 5.02 13.17
C ASP A 222 16.00 6.02 14.08
N LEU A 223 15.72 6.02 15.41
CA LEU A 223 16.38 6.89 16.38
C LEU A 223 17.88 6.58 16.51
N MET A 224 18.22 5.29 16.56
CA MET A 224 19.62 4.88 16.66
C MET A 224 20.42 5.23 15.40
N GLU A 225 19.84 5.09 14.20
CA GLU A 225 20.51 5.34 12.92
C GLU A 225 20.63 6.84 12.60
N LYS A 226 19.52 7.60 12.78
CA LYS A 226 19.43 8.99 12.32
C LYS A 226 19.82 10.00 13.37
N GLU A 227 19.51 9.72 14.63
CA GLU A 227 19.72 10.65 15.75
C GLU A 227 20.89 10.21 16.65
N HIS A 228 21.54 9.07 16.33
CA HIS A 228 22.67 8.52 17.10
C HIS A 228 22.39 8.37 18.60
N CYS A 229 21.11 8.13 18.97
CA CYS A 229 20.71 7.90 20.35
C CYS A 229 21.34 6.62 20.92
N SER A 230 21.63 6.63 22.21
CA SER A 230 22.03 5.40 22.91
C SER A 230 20.88 4.36 22.90
N ILE A 231 21.23 3.08 23.06
CA ILE A 231 20.25 1.99 23.13
C ILE A 231 19.22 2.21 24.23
N ASN A 232 19.65 2.77 25.36
CA ASN A 232 18.75 3.04 26.50
C ASN A 232 17.78 4.21 26.20
N GLU A 233 18.27 5.28 25.58
CA GLU A 233 17.45 6.42 25.16
C GLU A 233 16.43 5.99 24.10
N ALA A 234 16.84 5.19 23.11
CA ALA A 234 15.93 4.66 22.09
C ALA A 234 14.83 3.77 22.69
N ALA A 235 15.14 2.95 23.70
CA ALA A 235 14.15 2.14 24.43
C ALA A 235 13.11 3.02 25.13
N ILE A 236 13.56 3.99 25.90
CA ILE A 236 12.68 4.92 26.64
C ILE A 236 11.81 5.74 25.67
N ALA A 237 12.44 6.33 24.65
CA ALA A 237 11.76 7.18 23.65
C ALA A 237 10.68 6.43 22.85
N THR A 238 10.77 5.10 22.76
CA THR A 238 9.78 4.27 22.08
C THR A 238 8.79 3.58 22.99
N GLY A 239 8.80 3.89 24.30
CA GLY A 239 7.88 3.34 25.30
C GLY A 239 8.10 1.84 25.57
N LEU A 240 9.32 1.34 25.31
CA LEU A 240 9.73 -0.01 25.67
C LEU A 240 10.50 0.02 27.02
N ASP A 241 10.24 -0.98 27.84
CA ASP A 241 10.99 -1.16 29.08
C ASP A 241 12.47 -1.48 28.76
N PRO A 242 13.43 -0.66 29.21
CA PRO A 242 14.86 -0.87 28.96
C PRO A 242 15.36 -2.25 29.37
N CYS A 243 14.85 -2.81 30.46
CA CYS A 243 15.24 -4.16 30.92
C CYS A 243 14.84 -5.26 29.95
N ASN A 244 13.75 -5.08 29.22
CA ASN A 244 13.23 -6.02 28.24
C ASN A 244 13.59 -5.69 26.79
N PHE A 245 14.11 -4.49 26.54
CA PHE A 245 14.35 -3.97 25.20
C PHE A 245 15.27 -4.88 24.37
N ALA A 246 16.43 -5.23 24.88
CA ALA A 246 17.39 -6.05 24.14
C ALA A 246 16.83 -7.42 23.70
N ARG A 247 16.02 -8.04 24.57
CA ARG A 247 15.35 -9.32 24.28
C ARG A 247 14.27 -9.18 23.21
N ILE A 248 13.45 -8.10 23.33
CA ILE A 248 12.39 -7.81 22.35
C ILE A 248 12.99 -7.45 21.02
N PHE A 249 14.02 -6.61 21.00
CA PHE A 249 14.73 -6.18 19.81
C PHE A 249 15.33 -7.37 19.05
N LYS A 250 16.10 -8.24 19.72
CA LYS A 250 16.69 -9.44 19.12
C LYS A 250 15.61 -10.38 18.54
N ARG A 251 14.50 -10.55 19.25
CA ARG A 251 13.38 -11.39 18.77
C ARG A 251 12.72 -10.82 17.51
N THR A 252 12.69 -9.49 17.36
CA THR A 252 12.01 -8.81 16.25
C THR A 252 12.92 -8.61 15.04
N THR A 253 14.22 -8.30 15.25
CA THR A 253 15.18 -7.97 14.19
C THR A 253 16.17 -9.10 13.87
N GLY A 254 16.26 -10.11 14.72
CA GLY A 254 17.27 -11.18 14.62
C GLY A 254 18.63 -10.82 15.21
N LYS A 255 18.93 -9.53 15.45
CA LYS A 255 20.20 -9.03 16.00
C LYS A 255 19.99 -8.39 17.37
N THR A 256 21.02 -8.35 18.20
CA THR A 256 20.99 -7.54 19.42
C THR A 256 21.09 -6.04 19.07
N PRO A 257 20.58 -5.12 19.91
CA PRO A 257 20.72 -3.67 19.67
C PRO A 257 22.17 -3.25 19.45
N SER A 258 23.12 -3.84 20.20
CA SER A 258 24.56 -3.52 20.07
C SER A 258 25.17 -4.03 18.75
N GLU A 259 24.74 -5.19 18.27
CA GLU A 259 25.14 -5.72 16.95
C GLU A 259 24.57 -4.85 15.82
N TYR A 260 23.32 -4.44 15.97
CA TYR A 260 22.63 -3.57 15.01
C TYR A 260 23.34 -2.20 14.91
N TYR A 261 23.59 -1.56 16.05
CA TYR A 261 24.25 -0.24 16.13
C TYR A 261 25.68 -0.23 15.53
N LYS A 262 26.40 -1.37 15.61
CA LYS A 262 27.75 -1.48 15.00
C LYS A 262 27.71 -1.73 13.49
N SER A 263 26.57 -2.18 12.96
CA SER A 263 26.40 -2.50 11.54
C SER A 263 25.70 -1.37 10.74
N SER A 264 25.24 -0.34 11.41
CA SER A 264 24.71 0.91 10.84
C SER A 264 25.80 1.99 10.82
#